data_61bbe909256abd4fbbad6745b42e15cc
#
_entry.id   61bbe909256abd4fbbad6745b42e15cc
#
_cell.length_a   1.000
_cell.length_b   1.000
_cell.length_c   1.000
_cell.angle_alpha   90.00
_cell.angle_beta   90.00
_cell.angle_gamma   90.00
#
_symmetry.space_group_name_H-M   'P 1'
#
loop_
_entity.id
_entity.type
_entity.pdbx_description
1 polymer ?
#
loop_
_entity_poly.entity_id
_entity_poly.type
_entity_poly.pdbx_seq_one_letter_code
_entity_poly.pdbx_strand_id
1 'polypeptide(L)'
;PDLNGHEKYGLGNVKYNISRIRVTAVEFPSASISLLPGTGIKLVIANASLTIDMNWSLRTWMFKDTGRSTVYISKVFVTAIFSMPLDHTGHTLISLISCRTTSGDIDIKLNGKS
;
A
#
# COMPACT_ATOMS: atom_id res chain seq x y z
N PRO A 1 -1.12 -7.51 9.92
CA PRO A 1 0.09 -6.98 10.55
C PRO A 1 -0.23 -5.82 11.51
N ASP A 2 0.53 -5.74 12.55
CA ASP A 2 0.39 -4.71 13.57
C ASP A 2 1.65 -3.86 13.61
N LEU A 3 1.45 -2.57 13.81
CA LEU A 3 2.54 -1.63 14.01
C LEU A 3 2.43 -1.04 15.40
N ASN A 4 3.52 -1.12 16.14
CA ASN A 4 3.60 -0.59 17.50
C ASN A 4 4.72 0.42 17.57
N GLY A 5 4.50 1.46 18.36
CA GLY A 5 5.52 2.46 18.57
C GLY A 5 5.49 3.03 19.96
N HIS A 6 6.59 3.60 20.34
CA HIS A 6 6.78 4.20 21.66
C HIS A 6 7.67 5.42 21.52
N GLU A 7 7.09 6.57 21.74
CA GLU A 7 7.80 7.84 21.65
C GLU A 7 7.79 8.56 22.99
N LYS A 8 8.84 9.34 23.23
CA LYS A 8 8.98 10.08 24.47
C LYS A 8 9.01 11.57 24.18
N TYR A 9 8.05 12.28 24.76
CA TYR A 9 7.91 13.72 24.60
C TYR A 9 7.92 14.42 25.95
N GLY A 10 7.80 15.75 25.95
CA GLY A 10 7.78 16.54 27.18
C GLY A 10 6.65 16.19 28.15
N LEU A 11 5.58 15.60 27.67
CA LEU A 11 4.46 15.16 28.50
C LEU A 11 4.59 13.70 28.95
N GLY A 12 5.76 13.08 28.77
CA GLY A 12 5.98 11.69 29.10
C GLY A 12 6.01 10.80 27.87
N ASN A 13 5.85 9.50 28.11
CA ASN A 13 5.89 8.52 27.05
C ASN A 13 4.56 8.45 26.31
N VAL A 14 4.62 8.39 24.98
CA VAL A 14 3.47 8.15 24.12
C VAL A 14 3.61 6.79 23.52
N LYS A 15 2.63 5.93 23.75
CA LYS A 15 2.59 4.60 23.16
C LYS A 15 1.50 4.58 22.10
N TYR A 16 1.83 4.04 20.94
CA TYR A 16 0.85 3.89 19.88
C TYR A 16 0.87 2.47 19.33
N ASN A 17 -0.28 2.08 18.79
CA ASN A 17 -0.45 0.78 18.17
C ASN A 17 -1.36 0.95 16.96
N ILE A 18 -0.95 0.37 15.85
CA ILE A 18 -1.78 0.29 14.65
C ILE A 18 -1.97 -1.19 14.35
N SER A 19 -3.23 -1.61 14.30
CA SER A 19 -3.57 -3.01 14.15
C SER A 19 -4.74 -3.20 13.21
N ARG A 20 -5.00 -4.44 12.85
CA ARG A 20 -6.09 -4.84 11.97
C ARG A 20 -6.10 -4.06 10.66
N ILE A 21 -4.94 -4.00 10.03
CA ILE A 21 -4.76 -3.33 8.75
C ILE A 21 -5.43 -4.20 7.67
N ARG A 22 -6.39 -3.61 6.96
CA ARG A 22 -7.15 -4.33 5.93
C ARG A 22 -7.31 -3.46 4.71
N VAL A 23 -7.10 -4.05 3.56
CA VAL A 23 -7.44 -3.42 2.30
C VAL A 23 -8.91 -3.73 2.03
N THR A 24 -9.75 -2.71 2.04
CA THR A 24 -11.20 -2.88 1.91
C THR A 24 -11.70 -2.64 0.50
N ALA A 25 -10.95 -1.89 -0.30
CA ALA A 25 -11.33 -1.65 -1.68
C ALA A 25 -10.09 -1.38 -2.53
N VAL A 26 -10.10 -1.91 -3.73
CA VAL A 26 -9.08 -1.62 -4.75
C VAL A 26 -9.83 -1.35 -6.04
N GLU A 27 -9.53 -0.23 -6.68
CA GLU A 27 -10.11 0.10 -7.97
C GLU A 27 -8.99 0.43 -8.95
N PHE A 28 -9.05 -0.16 -10.13
CA PHE A 28 -8.08 0.13 -11.18
C PHE A 28 -8.81 0.22 -12.51
N PRO A 29 -9.36 1.40 -12.82
CA PRO A 29 -10.21 1.57 -14.01
C PRO A 29 -9.46 1.41 -15.32
N SER A 30 -8.13 1.50 -15.30
CA SER A 30 -7.34 1.39 -16.51
C SER A 30 -6.12 0.50 -16.27
N ALA A 31 -6.04 -0.59 -16.99
CA ALA A 31 -4.90 -1.49 -16.99
C ALA A 31 -4.60 -1.89 -18.42
N SER A 32 -3.34 -1.84 -18.81
CA SER A 32 -2.93 -2.21 -20.15
C SER A 32 -1.69 -3.08 -20.11
N ILE A 33 -1.61 -3.99 -21.06
CA ILE A 33 -0.48 -4.90 -21.24
C ILE A 33 0.04 -4.69 -22.66
N SER A 34 1.35 -4.54 -22.78
CA SER A 34 1.99 -4.44 -24.08
C SER A 34 3.19 -5.38 -24.15
N LEU A 35 3.48 -5.83 -25.33
CA LEU A 35 4.64 -6.68 -25.57
C LEU A 35 5.85 -5.81 -25.86
N LEU A 36 6.99 -6.17 -25.25
CA LEU A 36 8.27 -5.53 -25.52
C LEU A 36 9.10 -6.51 -26.32
N PRO A 37 9.36 -6.24 -27.62
CA PRO A 37 10.13 -7.16 -28.45
C PRO A 37 11.49 -7.47 -27.83
N GLY A 38 11.81 -8.76 -27.71
CA GLY A 38 13.07 -9.22 -27.14
C GLY A 38 13.18 -9.11 -25.63
N THR A 39 12.20 -8.54 -24.95
CA THR A 39 12.29 -8.27 -23.52
C THR A 39 11.18 -8.97 -22.72
N GLY A 40 9.93 -8.82 -23.13
CA GLY A 40 8.83 -9.41 -22.39
C GLY A 40 7.56 -8.61 -22.43
N ILE A 41 7.02 -8.32 -21.25
CA ILE A 41 5.70 -7.71 -21.10
C ILE A 41 5.82 -6.46 -20.23
N LYS A 42 5.10 -5.43 -20.61
CA LYS A 42 4.94 -4.22 -19.81
C LYS A 42 3.49 -4.12 -19.36
N LEU A 43 3.28 -4.01 -18.06
CA LEU A 43 1.96 -3.80 -17.46
C LEU A 43 1.90 -2.37 -16.93
N VAL A 44 0.85 -1.65 -17.29
CA VAL A 44 0.61 -0.30 -16.79
C VAL A 44 -0.77 -0.27 -16.16
N ILE A 45 -0.83 0.14 -14.89
CA ILE A 45 -2.07 0.40 -14.18
C ILE A 45 -2.10 1.91 -13.95
N ALA A 46 -3.16 2.54 -14.42
CA ALA A 46 -3.28 3.99 -14.34
C ALA A 46 -4.49 4.38 -13.51
N ASN A 47 -4.32 5.40 -12.72
CA ASN A 47 -5.38 6.02 -11.94
C ASN A 47 -6.09 5.03 -11.00
N ALA A 48 -5.33 4.15 -10.39
CA ALA A 48 -5.86 3.22 -9.41
C ALA A 48 -6.09 3.90 -8.07
N SER A 49 -6.93 3.29 -7.25
CA SER A 49 -7.17 3.75 -5.90
C SER A 49 -7.21 2.57 -4.93
N LEU A 50 -6.93 2.87 -3.68
CA LEU A 50 -6.80 1.87 -2.63
C LEU A 50 -7.39 2.44 -1.35
N THR A 51 -8.24 1.67 -0.70
CA THR A 51 -8.82 2.04 0.60
C THR A 51 -8.33 1.05 1.64
N ILE A 52 -7.78 1.57 2.72
CA ILE A 52 -7.23 0.77 3.80
C ILE A 52 -7.87 1.20 5.11
N ASP A 53 -8.42 0.23 5.82
CA ASP A 53 -8.95 0.46 7.17
C ASP A 53 -7.97 -0.13 8.18
N MET A 54 -7.85 0.56 9.31
CA MET A 54 -7.01 0.10 10.40
C MET A 54 -7.56 0.57 11.73
N ASN A 55 -7.18 -0.11 12.79
CA ASN A 55 -7.47 0.31 14.15
C ASN A 55 -6.23 0.97 14.72
N TRP A 56 -6.44 2.00 15.51
CA TRP A 56 -5.33 2.66 16.17
C TRP A 56 -5.63 2.85 17.65
N SER A 57 -4.58 2.94 18.44
CA SER A 57 -4.67 3.31 19.84
C SER A 57 -3.52 4.23 20.21
N LEU A 58 -3.81 5.16 21.07
CA LEU A 58 -2.85 6.11 21.58
C LEU A 58 -2.96 6.13 23.10
N ARG A 59 -1.83 6.06 23.78
CA ARG A 59 -1.81 6.03 25.23
C ARG A 59 -0.68 6.91 25.77
N THR A 60 -1.05 7.79 26.69
CA THR A 60 -0.10 8.55 27.48
C THR A 60 -0.35 8.27 28.95
N TRP A 61 0.44 8.88 29.84
CA TRP A 61 0.19 8.75 31.26
C TRP A 61 -1.12 9.43 31.69
N MET A 62 -1.63 10.35 30.88
CA MET A 62 -2.83 11.12 31.21
C MET A 62 -4.11 10.57 30.57
N PHE A 63 -4.00 9.96 29.40
CA PHE A 63 -5.20 9.51 28.70
C PHE A 63 -4.91 8.34 27.78
N LYS A 64 -5.99 7.72 27.36
CA LYS A 64 -5.99 6.65 26.37
C LYS A 64 -7.10 6.92 25.39
N ASP A 65 -6.81 6.81 24.11
CA ASP A 65 -7.79 6.92 23.05
C ASP A 65 -7.59 5.82 22.04
N THR A 66 -8.69 5.35 21.46
CA THR A 66 -8.69 4.33 20.43
C THR A 66 -9.66 4.72 19.34
N GLY A 67 -9.46 4.20 18.16
CA GLY A 67 -10.36 4.49 17.08
C GLY A 67 -10.03 3.72 15.83
N ARG A 68 -10.69 4.12 14.77
CA ARG A 68 -10.47 3.60 13.43
C ARG A 68 -9.88 4.69 12.55
N SER A 69 -9.12 4.25 11.57
CA SER A 69 -8.61 5.13 10.55
C SER A 69 -8.90 4.53 9.19
N THR A 70 -9.30 5.36 8.25
CA THR A 70 -9.47 4.97 6.86
C THR A 70 -8.50 5.81 6.04
N VAL A 71 -7.66 5.14 5.28
CA VAL A 71 -6.69 5.77 4.39
C VAL A 71 -7.14 5.51 2.97
N TYR A 72 -7.33 6.57 2.21
CA TYR A 72 -7.67 6.49 0.80
C TYR A 72 -6.51 7.01 -0.02
N ILE A 73 -5.95 6.16 -0.86
CA ILE A 73 -4.84 6.49 -1.75
C ILE A 73 -5.37 6.48 -3.17
N SER A 74 -5.20 7.57 -3.88
CA SER A 74 -5.72 7.72 -5.24
C SER A 74 -4.65 8.17 -6.20
N LYS A 75 -4.97 8.14 -7.47
CA LYS A 75 -4.05 8.48 -8.56
C LYS A 75 -2.80 7.64 -8.48
N VAL A 76 -3.00 6.34 -8.25
CA VAL A 76 -1.89 5.38 -8.17
C VAL A 76 -1.57 4.90 -9.58
N PHE A 77 -0.31 4.99 -9.94
CA PHE A 77 0.18 4.53 -11.23
C PHE A 77 1.25 3.47 -10.99
N VAL A 78 1.10 2.34 -11.64
CA VAL A 78 2.06 1.25 -11.54
C VAL A 78 2.55 0.91 -12.93
N THR A 79 3.85 0.83 -13.10
CA THR A 79 4.46 0.33 -14.33
C THR A 79 5.37 -0.83 -13.96
N ALA A 80 5.06 -2.01 -14.47
CA ALA A 80 5.84 -3.21 -14.21
C ALA A 80 6.32 -3.81 -15.53
N ILE A 81 7.56 -4.23 -15.54
CA ILE A 81 8.15 -4.88 -16.71
C ILE A 81 8.59 -6.27 -16.29
N PHE A 82 8.14 -7.26 -17.05
CA PHE A 82 8.43 -8.66 -16.83
C PHE A 82 9.23 -9.21 -18.01
N SER A 83 10.23 -9.99 -17.68
CA SER A 83 10.96 -10.78 -18.67
C SER A 83 10.31 -12.16 -18.78
N MET A 84 10.14 -12.63 -20.00
CA MET A 84 9.54 -13.94 -20.26
C MET A 84 10.37 -14.72 -21.27
N PRO A 85 11.66 -14.99 -20.99
CA PRO A 85 12.44 -15.79 -21.90
C PRO A 85 11.99 -17.25 -21.85
N LEU A 86 12.09 -17.93 -22.99
CA LEU A 86 11.94 -19.37 -23.03
C LEU A 86 13.29 -20.01 -22.69
N ASP A 87 13.29 -21.02 -21.85
CA ASP A 87 14.50 -21.79 -21.63
C ASP A 87 14.66 -22.80 -22.80
N HIS A 88 15.80 -23.52 -22.79
CA HIS A 88 16.12 -24.46 -23.86
C HIS A 88 15.18 -25.67 -23.92
N THR A 89 14.35 -25.87 -22.91
CA THR A 89 13.35 -26.95 -22.89
C THR A 89 11.98 -26.47 -23.33
N GLY A 90 11.83 -25.20 -23.68
CA GLY A 90 10.57 -24.60 -24.09
C GLY A 90 9.71 -24.06 -22.95
N HIS A 91 10.18 -24.11 -21.72
CA HIS A 91 9.46 -23.56 -20.58
C HIS A 91 9.62 -22.04 -20.52
N THR A 92 8.54 -21.36 -20.19
CA THR A 92 8.55 -19.92 -20.01
C THR A 92 8.87 -19.57 -18.56
N LEU A 93 9.88 -18.73 -18.38
CA LEU A 93 10.21 -18.19 -17.08
C LEU A 93 9.75 -16.76 -17.00
N ILE A 94 9.09 -16.40 -15.91
CA ILE A 94 8.59 -15.04 -15.72
C ILE A 94 9.38 -14.40 -14.57
N SER A 95 10.00 -13.28 -14.86
CA SER A 95 10.76 -12.53 -13.85
C SER A 95 10.38 -11.07 -13.91
N LEU A 96 10.21 -10.47 -12.73
CA LEU A 96 9.98 -9.02 -12.65
C LEU A 96 11.30 -8.30 -12.81
N ILE A 97 11.41 -7.48 -13.85
CA ILE A 97 12.60 -6.69 -14.12
C ILE A 97 12.53 -5.34 -13.40
N SER A 98 11.38 -4.71 -13.44
CA SER A 98 11.21 -3.35 -12.95
C SER A 98 9.79 -3.14 -12.48
N CYS A 99 9.63 -2.43 -11.38
CA CYS A 99 8.32 -2.03 -10.91
C CYS A 99 8.44 -0.62 -10.35
N ARG A 100 7.63 0.29 -10.88
CA ARG A 100 7.56 1.66 -10.40
C ARG A 100 6.14 1.97 -9.99
N THR A 101 6.00 2.59 -8.84
CA THR A 101 4.70 2.99 -8.32
C THR A 101 4.76 4.43 -7.89
N THR A 102 3.78 5.21 -8.31
CA THR A 102 3.59 6.57 -7.83
C THR A 102 2.17 6.73 -7.33
N SER A 103 1.98 7.61 -6.36
CA SER A 103 0.66 7.95 -5.87
C SER A 103 0.52 9.47 -5.85
N GLY A 104 -0.70 9.94 -6.14
CA GLY A 104 -0.95 11.38 -6.21
C GLY A 104 -1.49 11.94 -4.91
N ASP A 105 -2.54 11.33 -4.37
CA ASP A 105 -3.24 11.87 -3.22
C ASP A 105 -3.41 10.83 -2.14
N ILE A 106 -3.27 11.25 -0.89
CA ILE A 106 -3.51 10.41 0.27
C ILE A 106 -4.43 11.18 1.21
N ASP A 107 -5.60 10.62 1.49
CA ASP A 107 -6.56 11.16 2.43
C ASP A 107 -6.66 10.24 3.64
N ILE A 108 -6.59 10.80 4.81
CA ILE A 108 -6.66 10.03 6.05
C ILE A 108 -7.80 10.57 6.89
N LYS A 109 -8.70 9.68 7.30
CA LYS A 109 -9.77 10.00 8.24
C LYS A 109 -9.54 9.26 9.52
N LEU A 110 -9.60 9.97 10.63
CA LEU A 110 -9.45 9.41 11.96
C LEU A 110 -10.77 9.53 12.70
N ASN A 111 -11.26 8.41 13.21
CA ASN A 111 -12.43 8.37 14.07
C ASN A 111 -11.99 7.87 15.44
N GLY A 112 -12.06 8.74 16.44
CA GLY A 112 -11.63 8.41 17.78
C GLY A 112 -12.78 8.06 18.69
N LYS A 113 -12.45 7.30 19.74
CA LYS A 113 -13.34 7.03 20.86
C LYS A 113 -12.67 7.57 22.09
N SER A 114 -13.07 8.67 22.53
CA SER A 114 -12.52 9.25 23.77
C SER A 114 -13.52 9.21 24.91
#